data_ae1087cf7b21f625a1657a25aa009046
#
_entry.id   ae1087cf7b21f625a1657a25aa009046
#
_cell.length_a   1.000
_cell.length_b   1.000
_cell.length_c   1.000
_cell.angle_alpha   90.00
_cell.angle_beta   90.00
_cell.angle_gamma   90.00
#
_symmetry.space_group_name_H-M   'P 1'
#
loop_
_entity.id
_entity.type
_entity.pdbx_description
1 polymer ?
#
loop_
_entity_poly.entity_id
_entity_poly.type
_entity_poly.pdbx_seq_one_letter_code
_entity_poly.pdbx_strand_id
1 'polypeptide(L)'
;MALPAQTKYIVGNEACERFSFYGMRSILVAYMTGMLLMSKNEATEVVHLFIACTYLMPLLGAWVADRFLGRYRTIISISLLYCLGNAVLAMADFAGDVESRKWVLFAGLTIIAIGSGGIKPCVSAFVGDQVPADEKDGPTMTRLYAAFYWSINLGSFFSFLVIPWVRQNWGYSWAFGIPGIFMALATLIFWLGRRK
;
A
#
# COMPACT_ATOMS: atom_id res chain seq x y z
N MET A 1 -18.52 -12.83 -21.55
CA MET A 1 -17.09 -12.75 -21.87
C MET A 1 -16.26 -13.00 -20.61
N ALA A 2 -15.13 -13.69 -20.72
CA ALA A 2 -14.22 -13.94 -19.61
C ALA A 2 -13.34 -12.69 -19.39
N LEU A 3 -12.98 -12.41 -18.11
CA LEU A 3 -12.05 -11.33 -17.79
C LEU A 3 -10.64 -11.67 -18.36
N PRO A 4 -9.85 -10.67 -18.74
CA PRO A 4 -8.47 -10.87 -19.16
C PRO A 4 -7.67 -11.71 -18.15
N ALA A 5 -6.78 -12.58 -18.65
CA ALA A 5 -6.04 -13.51 -17.80
C ALA A 5 -5.17 -12.81 -16.73
N GLN A 6 -4.75 -11.57 -17.02
CA GLN A 6 -3.96 -10.73 -16.12
C GLN A 6 -4.76 -10.17 -14.94
N THR A 7 -6.10 -10.10 -15.04
CA THR A 7 -6.99 -9.53 -14.02
C THR A 7 -6.73 -10.10 -12.64
N LYS A 8 -6.56 -11.41 -12.52
CA LYS A 8 -6.31 -12.08 -11.23
C LYS A 8 -5.02 -11.60 -10.53
N TYR A 9 -3.99 -11.27 -11.30
CA TYR A 9 -2.73 -10.76 -10.75
C TYR A 9 -2.86 -9.32 -10.29
N ILE A 10 -3.63 -8.50 -11.02
CA ILE A 10 -3.86 -7.10 -10.66
C ILE A 10 -4.78 -7.02 -9.43
N VAL A 11 -5.87 -7.78 -9.42
CA VAL A 11 -6.82 -7.86 -8.29
C VAL A 11 -6.14 -8.41 -7.03
N GLY A 12 -5.31 -9.45 -7.16
CA GLY A 12 -4.53 -10.00 -6.05
C GLY A 12 -3.49 -9.02 -5.50
N ASN A 13 -2.79 -8.33 -6.39
CA ASN A 13 -1.86 -7.26 -6.01
C ASN A 13 -2.57 -6.16 -5.22
N GLU A 14 -3.70 -5.66 -5.71
CA GLU A 14 -4.45 -4.59 -5.06
C GLU A 14 -4.99 -5.02 -3.69
N ALA A 15 -5.55 -6.23 -3.56
CA ALA A 15 -6.00 -6.73 -2.28
C ALA A 15 -4.89 -6.75 -1.22
N CYS A 16 -3.71 -7.24 -1.57
CA CYS A 16 -2.55 -7.31 -0.68
C CYS A 16 -2.01 -5.91 -0.35
N GLU A 17 -1.94 -5.02 -1.33
CA GLU A 17 -1.48 -3.64 -1.13
C GLU A 17 -2.45 -2.87 -0.21
N ARG A 18 -3.76 -3.00 -0.44
CA ARG A 18 -4.77 -2.38 0.44
C ARG A 18 -4.74 -2.95 1.86
N PHE A 19 -4.58 -4.26 2.00
CA PHE A 19 -4.36 -4.87 3.31
C PHE A 19 -3.15 -4.24 4.01
N SER A 20 -2.04 -4.10 3.30
CA SER A 20 -0.82 -3.48 3.83
C SER A 20 -1.07 -2.03 4.30
N PHE A 21 -1.65 -1.20 3.45
CA PHE A 21 -1.86 0.22 3.74
C PHE A 21 -2.81 0.46 4.91
N TYR A 22 -4.01 -0.13 4.85
CA TYR A 22 -5.02 0.07 5.89
C TYR A 22 -4.65 -0.63 7.20
N GLY A 23 -3.97 -1.77 7.13
CA GLY A 23 -3.47 -2.48 8.30
C GLY A 23 -2.46 -1.65 9.08
N MET A 24 -1.42 -1.16 8.42
CA MET A 24 -0.42 -0.28 9.03
C MET A 24 -1.09 0.96 9.63
N ARG A 25 -1.97 1.62 8.87
CA ARG A 25 -2.66 2.83 9.30
C ARG A 25 -3.55 2.60 10.54
N SER A 26 -4.16 1.43 10.68
CA SER A 26 -5.09 1.13 11.79
C SER A 26 -4.46 1.17 13.17
N ILE A 27 -3.14 0.93 13.25
CA ILE A 27 -2.39 0.88 14.51
C ILE A 27 -1.49 2.10 14.73
N LEU A 28 -1.39 3.00 13.76
CA LEU A 28 -0.41 4.08 13.74
C LEU A 28 -0.62 5.08 14.89
N VAL A 29 -1.86 5.53 15.13
CA VAL A 29 -2.17 6.43 16.25
C VAL A 29 -1.88 5.75 17.58
N ALA A 30 -2.26 4.48 17.72
CA ALA A 30 -2.02 3.72 18.94
C ALA A 30 -0.52 3.53 19.22
N TYR A 31 0.31 3.36 18.19
CA TYR A 31 1.76 3.30 18.33
C TYR A 31 2.34 4.66 18.79
N MET A 32 1.95 5.75 18.15
CA MET A 32 2.45 7.09 18.47
C MET A 32 2.06 7.53 19.91
N THR A 33 0.83 7.24 20.31
CA THR A 33 0.37 7.61 21.68
C THR A 33 0.92 6.68 22.75
N GLY A 34 0.99 5.38 22.49
CA GLY A 34 1.40 4.38 23.50
C GLY A 34 2.91 4.19 23.61
N MET A 35 3.63 4.20 22.48
CA MET A 35 5.07 3.90 22.45
C MET A 35 5.95 5.15 22.32
N LEU A 36 5.46 6.19 21.64
CA LEU A 36 6.21 7.43 21.44
C LEU A 36 5.76 8.56 22.37
N LEU A 37 4.79 8.29 23.25
CA LEU A 37 4.27 9.22 24.25
C LEU A 37 3.78 10.57 23.64
N MET A 38 3.39 10.54 22.38
CA MET A 38 2.81 11.71 21.72
C MET A 38 1.39 11.96 22.21
N SER A 39 0.98 13.22 22.24
CA SER A 39 -0.42 13.54 22.49
C SER A 39 -1.31 13.01 21.35
N LYS A 40 -2.60 12.77 21.66
CA LYS A 40 -3.56 12.30 20.64
C LYS A 40 -3.68 13.27 19.46
N ASN A 41 -3.59 14.58 19.74
CA ASN A 41 -3.67 15.61 18.68
C ASN A 41 -2.46 15.54 17.76
N GLU A 42 -1.25 15.52 18.29
CA GLU A 42 -0.02 15.38 17.49
C GLU A 42 -0.02 14.10 16.67
N ALA A 43 -0.39 12.96 17.27
CA ALA A 43 -0.48 11.69 16.55
C ALA A 43 -1.51 11.76 15.40
N THR A 44 -2.62 12.43 15.62
CA THR A 44 -3.66 12.62 14.59
C THR A 44 -3.19 13.54 13.47
N GLU A 45 -2.48 14.62 13.80
CA GLU A 45 -1.86 15.52 12.81
C GLU A 45 -0.86 14.80 11.92
N VAL A 46 0.03 13.98 12.51
CA VAL A 46 1.00 13.16 11.76
C VAL A 46 0.29 12.22 10.80
N VAL A 47 -0.78 11.54 11.24
CA VAL A 47 -1.56 10.66 10.37
C VAL A 47 -2.21 11.44 9.22
N HIS A 48 -2.78 12.61 9.49
CA HIS A 48 -3.40 13.42 8.44
C HIS A 48 -2.37 13.95 7.44
N LEU A 49 -1.21 14.40 7.93
CA LEU A 49 -0.09 14.81 7.07
C LEU A 49 0.40 13.66 6.20
N PHE A 50 0.60 12.48 6.79
CA PHE A 50 0.97 11.27 6.05
C PHE A 50 -0.06 10.96 4.95
N ILE A 51 -1.36 11.01 5.27
CA ILE A 51 -2.44 10.77 4.31
C ILE A 51 -2.41 11.82 3.20
N ALA A 52 -2.27 13.11 3.53
CA ALA A 52 -2.17 14.18 2.55
C ALA A 52 -1.00 13.96 1.60
N CYS A 53 0.18 13.60 2.13
CA CYS A 53 1.33 13.24 1.31
C CYS A 53 1.03 12.06 0.38
N THR A 54 0.37 10.99 0.87
CA THR A 54 0.02 9.83 0.02
C THR A 54 -0.99 10.16 -1.08
N TYR A 55 -1.78 11.23 -0.93
CA TYR A 55 -2.69 11.72 -1.98
C TYR A 55 -2.01 12.70 -2.97
N LEU A 56 -0.92 13.35 -2.58
CA LEU A 56 -0.13 14.21 -3.47
C LEU A 56 0.87 13.41 -4.32
N MET A 57 1.44 12.35 -3.78
CA MET A 57 2.43 11.50 -4.47
C MET A 57 1.94 10.87 -5.78
N PRO A 58 0.64 10.55 -5.99
CA PRO A 58 0.12 10.10 -7.28
C PRO A 58 0.46 10.99 -8.47
N LEU A 59 0.51 12.30 -8.27
CA LEU A 59 0.89 13.25 -9.32
C LEU A 59 2.34 13.04 -9.78
N LEU A 60 3.24 12.85 -8.82
CA LEU A 60 4.65 12.55 -9.11
C LEU A 60 4.82 11.15 -9.69
N GLY A 61 4.10 10.16 -9.16
CA GLY A 61 4.14 8.79 -9.66
C GLY A 61 3.67 8.66 -11.11
N ALA A 62 2.57 9.32 -11.45
CA ALA A 62 2.07 9.37 -12.82
C ALA A 62 3.08 10.05 -13.75
N TRP A 63 3.63 11.19 -13.34
CA TRP A 63 4.63 11.92 -14.13
C TRP A 63 5.89 11.09 -14.39
N VAL A 64 6.40 10.38 -13.38
CA VAL A 64 7.55 9.48 -13.51
C VAL A 64 7.23 8.30 -14.44
N ALA A 65 6.02 7.73 -14.30
CA ALA A 65 5.59 6.61 -15.12
C ALA A 65 5.47 7.00 -16.60
N ASP A 66 4.86 8.15 -16.89
CA ASP A 66 4.59 8.57 -18.26
C ASP A 66 5.85 9.08 -18.97
N ARG A 67 6.79 9.71 -18.23
CA ARG A 67 7.96 10.36 -18.84
C ARG A 67 9.24 9.50 -18.87
N PHE A 68 9.44 8.61 -17.89
CA PHE A 68 10.74 7.95 -17.72
C PHE A 68 10.69 6.42 -17.73
N LEU A 69 9.86 5.79 -16.93
CA LEU A 69 9.97 4.35 -16.64
C LEU A 69 8.89 3.49 -17.31
N GLY A 70 7.76 4.07 -17.69
CA GLY A 70 6.56 3.33 -18.04
C GLY A 70 5.85 2.75 -16.82
N ARG A 71 4.55 2.49 -16.94
CA ARG A 71 3.68 2.09 -15.82
C ARG A 71 4.15 0.85 -15.08
N TYR A 72 4.53 -0.21 -15.83
CA TYR A 72 4.94 -1.47 -15.22
C TYR A 72 6.19 -1.33 -14.33
N ARG A 73 7.26 -0.70 -14.86
CA ARG A 73 8.50 -0.51 -14.11
C ARG A 73 8.31 0.40 -12.92
N THR A 74 7.50 1.44 -13.06
CA THR A 74 7.16 2.35 -11.96
C THR A 74 6.47 1.59 -10.84
N ILE A 75 5.45 0.75 -11.15
CA ILE A 75 4.75 -0.05 -10.15
C ILE A 75 5.73 -0.93 -9.38
N ILE A 76 6.60 -1.67 -10.06
CA ILE A 76 7.57 -2.55 -9.38
C ILE A 76 8.55 -1.76 -8.52
N SER A 77 9.18 -0.70 -9.04
CA SER A 77 10.18 0.08 -8.31
C SER A 77 9.59 0.73 -7.05
N ILE A 78 8.41 1.30 -7.18
CA ILE A 78 7.71 1.95 -6.08
C ILE A 78 7.18 0.93 -5.06
N SER A 79 6.75 -0.26 -5.52
CA SER A 79 6.36 -1.34 -4.62
C SER A 79 7.53 -1.83 -3.77
N LEU A 80 8.73 -1.95 -4.33
CA LEU A 80 9.93 -2.30 -3.57
C LEU A 80 10.27 -1.22 -2.53
N LEU A 81 10.14 0.05 -2.90
CA LEU A 81 10.32 1.16 -1.96
C LEU A 81 9.29 1.09 -0.82
N TYR A 82 8.04 0.76 -1.14
CA TYR A 82 7.00 0.58 -0.14
C TYR A 82 7.29 -0.61 0.81
N CYS A 83 7.81 -1.73 0.29
CA CYS A 83 8.27 -2.85 1.13
C CYS A 83 9.37 -2.41 2.10
N LEU A 84 10.34 -1.61 1.61
CA LEU A 84 11.40 -1.05 2.45
C LEU A 84 10.82 -0.17 3.57
N GLY A 85 9.88 0.70 3.26
CA GLY A 85 9.23 1.54 4.26
C GLY A 85 8.52 0.76 5.36
N ASN A 86 7.81 -0.32 5.00
CA ASN A 86 7.20 -1.23 5.99
C ASN A 86 8.25 -1.98 6.83
N ALA A 87 9.37 -2.39 6.22
CA ALA A 87 10.46 -3.02 6.95
C ALA A 87 11.09 -2.04 7.97
N VAL A 88 11.28 -0.78 7.57
CA VAL A 88 11.75 0.27 8.48
C VAL A 88 10.77 0.48 9.64
N LEU A 89 9.45 0.53 9.38
CA LEU A 89 8.44 0.63 10.44
C LEU A 89 8.48 -0.57 11.41
N ALA A 90 8.65 -1.78 10.89
CA ALA A 90 8.76 -2.98 11.73
C ALA A 90 9.99 -2.94 12.65
N MET A 91 11.04 -2.22 12.26
CA MET A 91 12.24 -2.02 13.07
C MET A 91 12.10 -0.92 14.13
N ALA A 92 11.07 -0.08 14.05
CA ALA A 92 10.89 1.04 14.98
C ALA A 92 10.81 0.61 16.45
N ASP A 93 10.26 -0.58 16.72
CA ASP A 93 10.13 -1.11 18.06
C ASP A 93 11.47 -1.60 18.67
N PHE A 94 12.45 -1.88 17.83
CA PHE A 94 13.80 -2.28 18.25
C PHE A 94 14.74 -1.09 18.52
N ALA A 95 14.36 0.13 18.17
CA ALA A 95 15.12 1.32 18.51
C ALA A 95 15.06 1.56 20.03
N GLY A 96 16.22 1.86 20.64
CA GLY A 96 16.39 1.83 22.09
C GLY A 96 15.57 2.87 22.84
N ASP A 97 15.55 4.12 22.38
CA ASP A 97 14.89 5.26 23.03
C ASP A 97 13.72 5.82 22.21
N VAL A 98 12.88 6.59 22.86
CA VAL A 98 11.66 7.17 22.25
C VAL A 98 12.00 8.07 21.06
N GLU A 99 13.08 8.83 21.15
CA GLU A 99 13.46 9.75 20.08
C GLU A 99 13.94 9.01 18.82
N SER A 100 14.74 7.97 19.00
CA SER A 100 15.16 7.09 17.89
C SER A 100 13.96 6.39 17.24
N ARG A 101 12.99 5.92 18.02
CA ARG A 101 11.74 5.34 17.52
C ARG A 101 10.95 6.33 16.67
N LYS A 102 10.88 7.61 17.08
CA LYS A 102 10.23 8.66 16.29
C LYS A 102 10.90 8.85 14.93
N TRP A 103 12.24 8.94 14.89
CA TRP A 103 12.96 9.08 13.64
C TRP A 103 12.77 7.89 12.71
N VAL A 104 12.82 6.66 13.22
CA VAL A 104 12.55 5.46 12.43
C VAL A 104 11.11 5.45 11.91
N LEU A 105 10.13 5.81 12.75
CA LEU A 105 8.74 5.93 12.33
C LEU A 105 8.57 6.94 11.17
N PHE A 106 9.09 8.16 11.33
CA PHE A 106 8.95 9.20 10.32
C PHE A 106 9.68 8.84 9.02
N ALA A 107 10.86 8.23 9.11
CA ALA A 107 11.56 7.71 7.95
C ALA A 107 10.73 6.65 7.20
N GLY A 108 10.19 5.66 7.94
CA GLY A 108 9.34 4.63 7.38
C GLY A 108 8.07 5.20 6.72
N LEU A 109 7.37 6.12 7.40
CA LEU A 109 6.18 6.78 6.87
C LEU A 109 6.48 7.59 5.61
N THR A 110 7.60 8.29 5.56
CA THR A 110 8.03 9.06 4.38
C THR A 110 8.28 8.14 3.19
N ILE A 111 9.01 7.04 3.40
CA ILE A 111 9.27 6.04 2.36
C ILE A 111 7.96 5.42 1.87
N ILE A 112 7.03 5.08 2.77
CA ILE A 112 5.72 4.54 2.42
C ILE A 112 4.88 5.57 1.66
N ALA A 113 4.88 6.83 2.07
CA ALA A 113 4.12 7.88 1.38
C ALA A 113 4.55 8.01 -0.09
N ILE A 114 5.86 8.02 -0.35
CA ILE A 114 6.43 8.04 -1.70
C ILE A 114 6.02 6.76 -2.45
N GLY A 115 6.19 5.58 -1.82
CA GLY A 115 5.89 4.29 -2.42
C GLY A 115 4.40 4.11 -2.73
N SER A 116 3.52 4.33 -1.77
CA SER A 116 2.08 4.09 -1.94
C SER A 116 1.42 5.07 -2.92
N GLY A 117 1.87 6.33 -2.90
CA GLY A 117 1.32 7.37 -3.76
C GLY A 117 1.47 7.07 -5.25
N GLY A 118 2.64 6.59 -5.65
CA GLY A 118 2.90 6.28 -7.06
C GLY A 118 2.23 5.01 -7.57
N ILE A 119 1.86 4.07 -6.71
CA ILE A 119 1.20 2.81 -7.12
C ILE A 119 -0.23 3.06 -7.59
N LYS A 120 -1.02 3.80 -6.81
CA LYS A 120 -2.46 4.00 -7.05
C LYS A 120 -2.83 4.41 -8.49
N PRO A 121 -2.29 5.50 -9.05
CA PRO A 121 -2.66 5.93 -10.39
C PRO A 121 -2.16 4.95 -11.46
N CYS A 122 -0.96 4.38 -11.26
CA CYS A 122 -0.38 3.46 -12.23
C CYS A 122 -1.16 2.15 -12.30
N VAL A 123 -1.57 1.56 -11.17
CA VAL A 123 -2.33 0.31 -11.15
C VAL A 123 -3.74 0.51 -11.70
N SER A 124 -4.43 1.58 -11.31
CA SER A 124 -5.78 1.88 -11.82
C SER A 124 -5.78 2.09 -13.34
N ALA A 125 -4.82 2.84 -13.87
CA ALA A 125 -4.68 3.02 -15.32
C ALA A 125 -4.28 1.70 -16.02
N PHE A 126 -3.37 0.93 -15.41
CA PHE A 126 -2.92 -0.35 -15.94
C PHE A 126 -4.07 -1.38 -16.02
N VAL A 127 -5.02 -1.33 -15.09
CA VAL A 127 -6.27 -2.13 -15.15
C VAL A 127 -7.02 -1.83 -16.44
N GLY A 128 -7.25 -0.56 -16.75
CA GLY A 128 -7.96 -0.15 -17.96
C GLY A 128 -7.24 -0.53 -19.27
N ASP A 129 -5.90 -0.59 -19.22
CA ASP A 129 -5.08 -0.97 -20.39
C ASP A 129 -5.19 -2.48 -20.73
N GLN A 130 -5.77 -3.31 -19.85
CA GLN A 130 -5.95 -4.74 -20.11
C GLN A 130 -7.17 -5.04 -21.00
N VAL A 131 -8.03 -4.05 -21.23
CA VAL A 131 -9.23 -4.22 -22.07
C VAL A 131 -8.98 -3.60 -23.44
N PRO A 132 -9.29 -4.34 -24.55
CA PRO A 132 -9.20 -3.80 -25.90
C PRO A 132 -10.00 -2.52 -26.08
N ALA A 133 -9.56 -1.66 -27.00
CA ALA A 133 -10.14 -0.32 -27.18
C ALA A 133 -11.63 -0.35 -27.55
N ASP A 134 -12.06 -1.35 -28.29
CA ASP A 134 -13.45 -1.59 -28.71
C ASP A 134 -14.36 -2.09 -27.60
N GLU A 135 -13.80 -2.61 -26.49
CA GLU A 135 -14.56 -3.10 -25.33
C GLU A 135 -14.51 -2.15 -24.13
N LYS A 136 -13.81 -1.01 -24.22
CA LYS A 136 -13.62 -0.09 -23.08
C LYS A 136 -14.91 0.49 -22.52
N ASP A 137 -15.93 0.68 -23.34
CA ASP A 137 -17.24 1.16 -22.88
C ASP A 137 -18.24 0.01 -22.62
N GLY A 138 -17.73 -1.22 -22.64
CA GLY A 138 -18.54 -2.43 -22.53
C GLY A 138 -18.65 -3.04 -21.13
N PRO A 139 -19.43 -4.10 -20.98
CA PRO A 139 -19.64 -4.80 -19.70
C PRO A 139 -18.35 -5.46 -19.15
N THR A 140 -17.36 -5.73 -20.01
CA THR A 140 -16.05 -6.28 -19.60
C THR A 140 -15.31 -5.29 -18.70
N MET A 141 -15.25 -4.02 -19.08
CA MET A 141 -14.63 -2.96 -18.28
C MET A 141 -15.35 -2.78 -16.93
N THR A 142 -16.67 -2.76 -16.94
CA THR A 142 -17.48 -2.64 -15.70
C THR A 142 -17.18 -3.79 -14.74
N ARG A 143 -17.13 -5.02 -15.21
CA ARG A 143 -16.81 -6.21 -14.39
C ARG A 143 -15.37 -6.17 -13.86
N LEU A 144 -14.44 -5.72 -14.69
CA LEU A 144 -13.02 -5.59 -14.31
C LEU A 144 -12.85 -4.61 -13.14
N TYR A 145 -13.44 -3.40 -13.27
CA TYR A 145 -13.40 -2.42 -12.19
C TYR A 145 -14.21 -2.86 -10.97
N ALA A 146 -15.32 -3.56 -11.13
CA ALA A 146 -16.06 -4.14 -10.01
C ALA A 146 -15.18 -5.12 -9.21
N ALA A 147 -14.47 -6.03 -9.88
CA ALA A 147 -13.53 -6.95 -9.23
C ALA A 147 -12.37 -6.21 -8.56
N PHE A 148 -11.85 -5.16 -9.19
CA PHE A 148 -10.80 -4.31 -8.65
C PHE A 148 -11.24 -3.58 -7.37
N TYR A 149 -12.38 -2.91 -7.38
CA TYR A 149 -12.91 -2.23 -6.19
C TYR A 149 -13.33 -3.22 -5.08
N TRP A 150 -13.82 -4.40 -5.45
CA TRP A 150 -14.13 -5.44 -4.48
C TRP A 150 -12.87 -5.92 -3.74
N SER A 151 -11.74 -6.07 -4.46
CA SER A 151 -10.46 -6.44 -3.86
C SER A 151 -9.93 -5.39 -2.87
N ILE A 152 -10.13 -4.10 -3.15
CA ILE A 152 -9.80 -2.98 -2.23
C ILE A 152 -10.56 -3.15 -0.92
N ASN A 153 -11.88 -3.36 -0.99
CA ASN A 153 -12.72 -3.51 0.20
C ASN A 153 -12.37 -4.77 0.99
N LEU A 154 -12.10 -5.88 0.30
CA LEU A 154 -11.72 -7.14 0.93
C LEU A 154 -10.40 -6.99 1.70
N GLY A 155 -9.38 -6.45 1.05
CA GLY A 155 -8.08 -6.20 1.69
C GLY A 155 -8.19 -5.28 2.91
N SER A 156 -8.95 -4.20 2.78
CA SER A 156 -9.20 -3.24 3.86
C SER A 156 -9.93 -3.90 5.03
N PHE A 157 -11.00 -4.63 4.77
CA PHE A 157 -11.81 -5.29 5.80
C PHE A 157 -10.98 -6.25 6.65
N PHE A 158 -10.25 -7.16 6.01
CA PHE A 158 -9.41 -8.10 6.75
C PHE A 158 -8.26 -7.41 7.50
N SER A 159 -7.71 -6.34 6.95
CA SER A 159 -6.64 -5.62 7.63
C SER A 159 -7.06 -4.99 8.96
N PHE A 160 -8.28 -4.43 9.02
CA PHE A 160 -8.83 -3.85 10.27
C PHE A 160 -9.12 -4.89 11.34
N LEU A 161 -9.33 -6.15 10.97
CA LEU A 161 -9.52 -7.24 11.93
C LEU A 161 -8.19 -7.84 12.38
N VAL A 162 -7.33 -8.16 11.42
CA VAL A 162 -6.11 -8.93 11.64
C VAL A 162 -5.03 -8.10 12.32
N ILE A 163 -4.75 -6.89 11.83
CA ILE A 163 -3.58 -6.13 12.31
C ILE A 163 -3.73 -5.63 13.75
N PRO A 164 -4.88 -5.10 14.20
CA PRO A 164 -5.07 -4.78 15.63
C PRO A 164 -4.98 -6.02 16.53
N TRP A 165 -5.48 -7.18 16.08
CA TRP A 165 -5.35 -8.44 16.81
C TRP A 165 -3.88 -8.88 16.91
N VAL A 166 -3.11 -8.82 15.82
CA VAL A 166 -1.66 -9.09 15.83
C VAL A 166 -0.94 -8.17 16.81
N ARG A 167 -1.24 -6.87 16.78
CA ARG A 167 -0.66 -5.92 17.72
C ARG A 167 -0.88 -6.32 19.17
N GLN A 168 -2.10 -6.77 19.53
CA GLN A 168 -2.46 -7.14 20.90
C GLN A 168 -1.74 -8.41 21.36
N ASN A 169 -1.52 -9.38 20.47
CA ASN A 169 -0.97 -10.69 20.82
C ASN A 169 0.54 -10.81 20.57
N TRP A 170 1.08 -10.12 19.55
CA TRP A 170 2.47 -10.29 19.10
C TRP A 170 3.28 -8.98 19.05
N GLY A 171 2.64 -7.85 19.39
CA GLY A 171 3.29 -6.55 19.48
C GLY A 171 3.37 -5.78 18.17
N TYR A 172 3.97 -4.59 18.27
CA TYR A 172 3.98 -3.63 17.15
C TYR A 172 4.92 -4.04 16.01
N SER A 173 6.07 -4.68 16.30
CA SER A 173 6.99 -5.14 15.26
C SER A 173 6.32 -6.08 14.26
N TRP A 174 5.55 -7.06 14.75
CA TRP A 174 4.78 -7.94 13.89
C TRP A 174 3.61 -7.24 13.22
N ALA A 175 2.93 -6.34 13.93
CA ALA A 175 1.80 -5.59 13.39
C ALA A 175 2.21 -4.63 12.25
N PHE A 176 3.43 -4.11 12.24
CA PHE A 176 4.02 -3.37 11.11
C PHE A 176 4.69 -4.29 10.08
N GLY A 177 5.23 -5.44 10.51
CA GLY A 177 5.91 -6.38 9.64
C GLY A 177 4.97 -7.13 8.69
N ILE A 178 3.81 -7.60 9.19
CA ILE A 178 2.81 -8.33 8.37
C ILE A 178 2.34 -7.50 7.17
N PRO A 179 1.97 -6.21 7.29
CA PRO A 179 1.73 -5.33 6.14
C PRO A 179 2.87 -5.33 5.12
N GLY A 180 4.12 -5.33 5.58
CA GLY A 180 5.29 -5.43 4.72
C GLY A 180 5.36 -6.74 3.94
N ILE A 181 5.06 -7.86 4.59
CA ILE A 181 4.99 -9.19 3.93
C ILE A 181 3.89 -9.19 2.87
N PHE A 182 2.72 -8.65 3.15
CA PHE A 182 1.63 -8.54 2.18
C PHE A 182 2.00 -7.64 1.00
N MET A 183 2.75 -6.56 1.24
CA MET A 183 3.24 -5.70 0.17
C MET A 183 4.29 -6.42 -0.71
N ALA A 184 5.18 -7.20 -0.10
CA ALA A 184 6.12 -8.05 -0.85
C ALA A 184 5.37 -9.10 -1.69
N LEU A 185 4.34 -9.73 -1.12
CA LEU A 185 3.47 -10.65 -1.83
C LEU A 185 2.73 -9.97 -2.99
N ALA A 186 2.19 -8.77 -2.79
CA ALA A 186 1.58 -7.95 -3.84
C ALA A 186 2.55 -7.73 -5.00
N THR A 187 3.78 -7.30 -4.68
CA THR A 187 4.83 -7.07 -5.68
C THR A 187 5.17 -8.35 -6.45
N LEU A 188 5.29 -9.48 -5.76
CA LEU A 188 5.55 -10.78 -6.36
C LEU A 188 4.41 -11.22 -7.30
N ILE A 189 3.16 -11.10 -6.85
CA ILE A 189 1.97 -11.43 -7.64
C ILE A 189 1.96 -10.60 -8.93
N PHE A 190 2.20 -9.30 -8.82
CA PHE A 190 2.24 -8.40 -9.97
C PHE A 190 3.39 -8.75 -10.92
N TRP A 191 4.57 -9.06 -10.39
CA TRP A 191 5.72 -9.49 -11.19
C TRP A 191 5.48 -10.82 -11.94
N LEU A 192 4.79 -11.78 -11.32
CA LEU A 192 4.41 -13.05 -11.97
C LEU A 192 3.43 -12.84 -13.12
N GLY A 193 2.59 -11.82 -13.06
CA GLY A 193 1.64 -11.45 -14.12
C GLY A 193 2.29 -10.94 -15.41
N ARG A 194 3.58 -10.55 -15.39
CA ARG A 194 4.28 -9.92 -16.53
C ARG A 194 4.39 -10.78 -17.79
N ARG A 195 4.28 -12.09 -17.67
CA ARG A 195 4.47 -13.07 -18.76
C ARG A 195 3.15 -13.61 -19.31
N LYS A 196 2.03 -13.11 -18.85
CA LYS A 196 0.67 -13.54 -19.26
C LYS A 196 0.00 -12.44 -20.06
#